data_9cbabf5796be2d62bef1230cbf56f680
#
_entry.id   9cbabf5796be2d62bef1230cbf56f680
#
_cell.length_a   1.000
_cell.length_b   1.000
_cell.length_c   1.000
_cell.angle_alpha   90.00
_cell.angle_beta   90.00
_cell.angle_gamma   90.00
#
_symmetry.space_group_name_H-M   'P 1'
#
loop_
_entity.id
_entity.type
_entity.pdbx_description
1 polymer ?
#
loop_
_entity_poly.entity_id
_entity_poly.type
_entity_poly.pdbx_seq_one_letter_code
_entity_poly.pdbx_strand_id
1 'polypeptide(L)'
;MSGQAVSSKAGSARDHEEQIFETGAGLEIRDLYRPDDIPGFDPARDLGEPGGYPFTRGPYPGMYRERIWTRRFQVGFGSPRETNERIKYLHGHGANGFVITIDLPTSYGFDSDDPVSEGEVGVTGVPISTLEDMETLYEGFGPDSVSYALSIRPPVSSVTLAMLASVAQRRNVPFEKVIGTQQNDPFYQMSGGPLQTITQFFPLEGTLRLCIDNIEFVSKHMPRLNWMVTNGYNLRETGVNAIQDGAFTLGHAFDIYRRARARGLDVDLFPRRASFFLSCSIDFFEEIAKFRAMRRLYAKTMREEFGANNPECWRMRFSVQSAGNTLTRQQPEVNIIRAATEAMAAVFGGAQSIHLCSYDEAHGLPTEESSRIALRTQQVIAYESGITKTIDPLGGSYYVEALTNRMEQAIGEKLAEIDGRGGMIEYIRTGWLENQINDERIRNQNDLDTGRRTLVGVNRFQIPPQEETPLKIHRIEAEQWGARRGDYLREYRASRDQGKWADAMTRLEAGWNSGENMVPLLMNALQNKVTMGECHEAMRNAQNWSFR
;
A
#
# COMPACT_ATOMS: atom_id res chain seq x y z
N MET A 1 -68.22 22.54 -22.97
CA MET A 1 -67.69 23.66 -23.75
C MET A 1 -66.89 24.56 -22.84
N SER A 2 -65.67 24.61 -23.00
CA SER A 2 -64.69 25.70 -22.88
C SER A 2 -63.31 25.09 -22.70
N GLY A 3 -62.59 25.04 -23.83
CA GLY A 3 -61.20 24.63 -23.83
C GLY A 3 -60.32 25.75 -23.28
N GLN A 4 -59.46 25.42 -22.33
CA GLN A 4 -58.33 26.27 -21.97
C GLN A 4 -57.09 25.79 -22.73
N ALA A 5 -56.60 26.66 -23.60
CA ALA A 5 -55.34 26.50 -24.31
C ALA A 5 -54.20 26.58 -23.30
N VAL A 6 -53.37 25.53 -23.27
CA VAL A 6 -52.11 25.54 -22.56
C VAL A 6 -51.10 26.37 -23.39
N SER A 7 -50.79 27.57 -22.90
CA SER A 7 -49.73 28.42 -23.43
C SER A 7 -48.38 27.76 -23.17
N SER A 8 -47.68 27.35 -24.26
CA SER A 8 -46.28 26.97 -24.20
C SER A 8 -45.43 28.23 -23.97
N LYS A 9 -45.00 28.46 -22.74
CA LYS A 9 -43.91 29.40 -22.48
C LYS A 9 -42.64 28.84 -23.07
N ALA A 10 -42.15 29.51 -24.12
CA ALA A 10 -40.79 29.34 -24.62
C ALA A 10 -39.81 29.54 -23.47
N GLY A 11 -39.00 28.52 -23.21
CA GLY A 11 -37.94 28.60 -22.23
C GLY A 11 -36.94 29.66 -22.64
N SER A 12 -36.65 30.58 -21.74
CA SER A 12 -35.53 31.51 -21.85
C SER A 12 -34.24 30.70 -22.11
N ALA A 13 -33.46 31.14 -23.09
CA ALA A 13 -32.09 30.71 -23.26
C ALA A 13 -31.39 30.95 -21.90
N ARG A 14 -31.08 29.88 -21.17
CA ARG A 14 -30.15 29.95 -20.07
C ARG A 14 -28.81 30.20 -20.72
N ASP A 15 -28.14 31.26 -20.32
CA ASP A 15 -26.70 31.42 -20.51
C ASP A 15 -26.06 30.14 -19.92
N HIS A 16 -25.70 29.21 -20.79
CA HIS A 16 -24.84 28.12 -20.45
C HIS A 16 -23.44 28.73 -20.28
N GLU A 17 -23.12 29.20 -19.09
CA GLU A 17 -21.72 29.19 -18.69
C GLU A 17 -21.25 27.75 -19.00
N GLU A 18 -20.25 27.61 -19.88
CA GLU A 18 -19.69 26.31 -20.23
C GLU A 18 -19.22 25.66 -18.94
N GLN A 19 -19.96 24.68 -18.47
CA GLN A 19 -19.62 23.93 -17.29
C GLN A 19 -18.37 23.11 -17.61
N ILE A 20 -17.21 23.53 -17.12
CA ILE A 20 -15.95 22.80 -17.26
C ILE A 20 -16.05 21.54 -16.42
N PHE A 21 -15.90 20.39 -17.06
CA PHE A 21 -15.79 19.09 -16.39
C PHE A 21 -14.32 18.76 -16.18
N GLU A 22 -13.97 18.30 -14.98
CA GLU A 22 -12.62 17.96 -14.60
C GLU A 22 -12.57 16.62 -13.86
N THR A 23 -11.42 15.94 -13.92
CA THR A 23 -11.12 14.81 -13.04
C THR A 23 -10.91 15.28 -11.59
N GLY A 24 -10.85 14.36 -10.65
CA GLY A 24 -10.52 14.67 -9.25
C GLY A 24 -9.20 15.41 -9.07
N ALA A 25 -8.23 15.20 -9.96
CA ALA A 25 -6.95 15.91 -9.99
C ALA A 25 -6.96 17.25 -10.77
N GLY A 26 -8.12 17.67 -11.30
CA GLY A 26 -8.29 18.94 -12.03
C GLY A 26 -7.86 18.88 -13.50
N LEU A 27 -7.78 17.69 -14.11
CA LEU A 27 -7.58 17.58 -15.55
C LEU A 27 -8.92 17.78 -16.26
N GLU A 28 -9.00 18.81 -17.14
CA GLU A 28 -10.20 19.11 -17.91
C GLU A 28 -10.66 17.91 -18.73
N ILE A 29 -11.98 17.67 -18.78
CA ILE A 29 -12.61 16.60 -19.57
C ILE A 29 -13.48 17.24 -20.64
N ARG A 30 -13.27 16.84 -21.89
CA ARG A 30 -14.14 17.23 -23.02
C ARG A 30 -15.38 16.35 -23.08
N ASP A 31 -16.43 16.86 -23.66
CA ASP A 31 -17.70 16.14 -23.90
C ASP A 31 -17.52 14.93 -24.83
N LEU A 32 -16.57 15.02 -25.79
CA LEU A 32 -16.29 13.98 -26.77
C LEU A 32 -14.82 13.97 -27.16
N TYR A 33 -14.23 12.78 -27.27
CA TYR A 33 -12.86 12.57 -27.74
C TYR A 33 -12.85 11.94 -29.14
N ARG A 34 -11.94 12.41 -29.99
CA ARG A 34 -11.75 11.99 -31.37
C ARG A 34 -10.30 11.63 -31.65
N PRO A 35 -9.97 11.05 -32.84
CA PRO A 35 -8.57 10.77 -33.21
C PRO A 35 -7.65 11.99 -33.08
N ASP A 36 -8.13 13.18 -33.36
CA ASP A 36 -7.38 14.42 -33.31
C ASP A 36 -7.03 14.87 -31.88
N ASP A 37 -7.67 14.29 -30.85
CA ASP A 37 -7.37 14.55 -29.45
C ASP A 37 -6.15 13.76 -28.95
N ILE A 38 -5.64 12.82 -29.75
CA ILE A 38 -4.41 12.07 -29.52
C ILE A 38 -3.48 12.22 -30.75
N PRO A 39 -3.00 13.44 -31.05
CA PRO A 39 -2.20 13.69 -32.24
C PRO A 39 -0.91 12.89 -32.20
N GLY A 40 -0.58 12.24 -33.31
CA GLY A 40 0.62 11.41 -33.43
C GLY A 40 0.63 10.12 -32.62
N PHE A 41 -0.56 9.69 -32.13
CA PHE A 41 -0.69 8.40 -31.45
C PHE A 41 -0.30 7.24 -32.38
N ASP A 42 0.63 6.43 -31.91
CA ASP A 42 1.09 5.21 -32.58
C ASP A 42 0.85 4.02 -31.63
N PRO A 43 -0.08 3.12 -31.97
CA PRO A 43 -0.38 1.98 -31.12
C PRO A 43 0.83 1.10 -30.79
N ALA A 44 1.78 0.96 -31.73
CA ALA A 44 2.97 0.13 -31.52
C ALA A 44 3.94 0.77 -30.50
N ARG A 45 4.08 2.11 -30.55
CA ARG A 45 4.95 2.87 -29.67
C ARG A 45 4.29 3.15 -28.32
N ASP A 46 3.05 3.60 -28.31
CA ASP A 46 2.40 4.20 -27.15
C ASP A 46 1.66 3.16 -26.28
N LEU A 47 1.12 2.11 -26.92
CA LEU A 47 0.54 0.97 -26.20
C LEU A 47 1.54 -0.19 -26.06
N GLY A 48 2.20 -0.53 -27.15
CA GLY A 48 3.01 -1.75 -27.22
C GLY A 48 2.18 -3.02 -27.07
N GLU A 49 2.86 -4.16 -26.94
CA GLU A 49 2.22 -5.42 -26.61
C GLU A 49 2.07 -5.59 -25.09
N PRO A 50 1.04 -6.30 -24.60
CA PRO A 50 0.94 -6.64 -23.19
C PRO A 50 2.21 -7.33 -22.68
N GLY A 51 2.76 -6.86 -21.57
CA GLY A 51 4.03 -7.36 -21.02
C GLY A 51 5.29 -6.87 -21.72
N GLY A 52 5.16 -6.04 -22.76
CA GLY A 52 6.25 -5.36 -23.47
C GLY A 52 6.38 -3.89 -23.08
N TYR A 53 7.57 -3.32 -23.32
CA TYR A 53 7.82 -1.88 -23.13
C TYR A 53 6.88 -1.04 -24.02
N PRO A 54 6.29 0.06 -23.53
CA PRO A 54 6.44 0.69 -22.22
C PRO A 54 5.49 0.19 -21.12
N PHE A 55 4.91 -0.99 -21.26
CA PHE A 55 4.01 -1.66 -20.33
C PHE A 55 2.67 -0.94 -20.11
N THR A 56 2.23 -0.11 -21.03
CA THR A 56 0.94 0.60 -20.95
C THR A 56 -0.22 -0.38 -20.73
N ARG A 57 -0.21 -1.51 -21.44
CA ARG A 57 -1.23 -2.55 -21.42
C ARG A 57 -1.10 -3.58 -20.29
N GLY A 58 -0.16 -3.38 -19.39
CA GLY A 58 0.09 -4.26 -18.23
C GLY A 58 1.46 -4.92 -18.24
N PRO A 59 1.90 -5.42 -17.06
CA PRO A 59 3.27 -5.94 -16.88
C PRO A 59 3.49 -7.36 -17.43
N TYR A 60 2.43 -8.09 -17.83
CA TYR A 60 2.53 -9.49 -18.25
C TYR A 60 1.81 -9.73 -19.58
N PRO A 61 2.33 -10.65 -20.44
CA PRO A 61 1.70 -10.94 -21.73
C PRO A 61 0.27 -11.49 -21.61
N GLY A 62 0.03 -12.39 -20.67
CA GLY A 62 -1.27 -13.05 -20.50
C GLY A 62 -2.23 -12.31 -19.56
N MET A 63 -1.74 -11.38 -18.74
CA MET A 63 -2.50 -10.65 -17.72
C MET A 63 -3.53 -11.56 -17.00
N TYR A 64 -4.79 -11.12 -16.90
CA TYR A 64 -5.83 -11.89 -16.18
C TYR A 64 -6.38 -13.10 -16.94
N ARG A 65 -6.10 -13.24 -18.22
CA ARG A 65 -6.40 -14.47 -18.96
C ARG A 65 -5.52 -15.64 -18.52
N GLU A 66 -4.31 -15.34 -18.10
CA GLU A 66 -3.35 -16.33 -17.63
C GLU A 66 -3.43 -16.49 -16.11
N ARG A 67 -3.51 -15.37 -15.38
CA ARG A 67 -3.56 -15.36 -13.93
C ARG A 67 -4.40 -14.20 -13.42
N ILE A 68 -5.55 -14.51 -12.79
CA ILE A 68 -6.37 -13.53 -12.08
C ILE A 68 -5.55 -12.94 -10.92
N TRP A 69 -5.82 -11.67 -10.60
CA TRP A 69 -5.16 -10.96 -9.50
C TRP A 69 -5.26 -11.72 -8.17
N THR A 70 -4.29 -11.53 -7.32
CA THR A 70 -4.34 -12.05 -5.95
C THR A 70 -5.43 -11.32 -5.18
N ARG A 71 -6.43 -12.08 -4.69
CA ARG A 71 -7.47 -11.56 -3.78
C ARG A 71 -6.85 -11.49 -2.39
N ARG A 72 -6.42 -10.29 -2.04
CA ARG A 72 -5.68 -10.02 -0.82
C ARG A 72 -6.62 -9.50 0.26
N PHE A 73 -6.38 -9.90 1.49
CA PHE A 73 -7.09 -9.41 2.65
C PHE A 73 -6.14 -8.87 3.70
N GLN A 74 -6.54 -7.77 4.31
CA GLN A 74 -5.89 -7.24 5.49
C GLN A 74 -6.40 -8.00 6.70
N VAL A 75 -5.48 -8.51 7.52
CA VAL A 75 -5.75 -9.27 8.73
C VAL A 75 -4.74 -8.89 9.81
N GLY A 76 -5.16 -8.92 11.06
CA GLY A 76 -4.30 -8.64 12.20
C GLY A 76 -5.13 -8.01 13.31
N PHE A 77 -5.28 -8.74 14.42
CA PHE A 77 -5.92 -8.29 15.65
C PHE A 77 -5.66 -9.30 16.77
N GLY A 78 -5.84 -8.86 18.01
CA GLY A 78 -5.83 -9.74 19.18
C GLY A 78 -4.45 -10.39 19.39
N SER A 79 -4.29 -11.63 18.97
CA SER A 79 -3.05 -12.40 19.09
C SER A 79 -2.62 -13.01 17.74
N PRO A 80 -1.36 -13.49 17.62
CA PRO A 80 -0.89 -14.24 16.46
C PRO A 80 -1.78 -15.46 16.14
N ARG A 81 -2.32 -16.14 17.14
CA ARG A 81 -3.19 -17.30 16.97
C ARG A 81 -4.54 -16.92 16.37
N GLU A 82 -5.21 -15.89 16.90
CA GLU A 82 -6.49 -15.44 16.36
C GLU A 82 -6.36 -14.88 14.95
N THR A 83 -5.26 -14.19 14.69
CA THR A 83 -4.94 -13.73 13.34
C THR A 83 -4.74 -14.92 12.38
N ASN A 84 -4.02 -15.97 12.80
CA ASN A 84 -3.86 -17.19 12.00
C ASN A 84 -5.19 -17.91 11.75
N GLU A 85 -6.09 -17.98 12.73
CA GLU A 85 -7.43 -18.55 12.57
C GLU A 85 -8.26 -17.76 11.56
N ARG A 86 -8.21 -16.42 11.59
CA ARG A 86 -8.84 -15.57 10.59
C ARG A 86 -8.26 -15.79 9.18
N ILE A 87 -6.95 -15.97 9.06
CA ILE A 87 -6.29 -16.31 7.79
C ILE A 87 -6.82 -17.64 7.25
N LYS A 88 -6.90 -18.67 8.10
CA LYS A 88 -7.45 -19.99 7.72
C LYS A 88 -8.89 -19.89 7.25
N TYR A 89 -9.72 -19.10 7.96
CA TYR A 89 -11.10 -18.84 7.56
C TYR A 89 -11.20 -18.20 6.17
N LEU A 90 -10.51 -17.10 5.94
CA LEU A 90 -10.55 -16.38 4.67
C LEU A 90 -9.93 -17.20 3.52
N HIS A 91 -8.87 -17.94 3.80
CA HIS A 91 -8.26 -18.85 2.82
C HIS A 91 -9.25 -19.92 2.36
N GLY A 92 -9.99 -20.53 3.29
CA GLY A 92 -11.06 -21.49 2.99
C GLY A 92 -12.20 -20.90 2.15
N HIS A 93 -12.38 -19.56 2.15
CA HIS A 93 -13.37 -18.86 1.33
C HIS A 93 -12.80 -18.34 -0.01
N GLY A 94 -11.51 -18.60 -0.31
CA GLY A 94 -10.88 -18.30 -1.59
C GLY A 94 -9.99 -17.05 -1.62
N ALA A 95 -9.67 -16.45 -0.48
CA ALA A 95 -8.57 -15.50 -0.39
C ALA A 95 -7.24 -16.24 -0.60
N ASN A 96 -6.30 -15.65 -1.33
CA ASN A 96 -5.03 -16.30 -1.64
C ASN A 96 -3.80 -15.41 -1.38
N GLY A 97 -3.98 -14.32 -0.65
CA GLY A 97 -2.93 -13.46 -0.12
C GLY A 97 -3.43 -12.65 1.06
N PHE A 98 -2.51 -12.31 1.97
CA PHE A 98 -2.86 -11.59 3.19
C PHE A 98 -1.90 -10.46 3.45
N VAL A 99 -2.42 -9.32 3.92
CA VAL A 99 -1.63 -8.24 4.51
C VAL A 99 -1.74 -8.41 6.02
N ILE A 100 -0.63 -8.67 6.67
CA ILE A 100 -0.57 -8.79 8.13
C ILE A 100 -0.37 -7.39 8.70
N THR A 101 -1.43 -6.81 9.22
CA THR A 101 -1.36 -5.55 9.95
C THR A 101 -0.87 -5.83 11.36
N ILE A 102 0.18 -5.16 11.77
CA ILE A 102 0.70 -5.25 13.13
C ILE A 102 0.17 -4.09 13.98
N ASP A 103 0.11 -4.30 15.29
CA ASP A 103 -0.41 -3.28 16.22
C ASP A 103 0.52 -2.07 16.36
N LEU A 104 0.01 -1.01 16.96
CA LEU A 104 0.76 0.24 17.14
C LEU A 104 2.06 0.03 17.92
N PRO A 105 2.09 -0.65 19.08
CA PRO A 105 3.34 -0.87 19.80
C PRO A 105 4.42 -1.54 18.94
N THR A 106 4.08 -2.66 18.30
CA THR A 106 5.00 -3.35 17.38
C THR A 106 5.44 -2.43 16.23
N SER A 107 4.53 -1.61 15.70
CA SER A 107 4.81 -0.66 14.61
C SER A 107 5.90 0.35 14.95
N TYR A 108 6.03 0.68 16.22
CA TYR A 108 7.04 1.60 16.74
C TYR A 108 8.26 0.90 17.34
N GLY A 109 8.28 -0.44 17.31
CA GLY A 109 9.39 -1.24 17.79
C GLY A 109 9.42 -1.40 19.31
N PHE A 110 8.22 -1.48 19.91
CA PHE A 110 8.05 -1.80 21.33
C PHE A 110 7.50 -3.21 21.48
N ASP A 111 7.91 -3.87 22.56
CA ASP A 111 7.28 -5.11 22.98
C ASP A 111 5.92 -4.85 23.65
N SER A 112 5.07 -5.86 23.68
CA SER A 112 3.70 -5.71 24.20
C SER A 112 3.65 -5.39 25.69
N ASP A 113 4.72 -5.64 26.45
CA ASP A 113 4.83 -5.36 27.88
C ASP A 113 5.59 -4.06 28.20
N ASP A 114 5.97 -3.29 27.19
CA ASP A 114 6.52 -1.95 27.40
C ASP A 114 5.39 -1.03 27.95
N PRO A 115 5.68 -0.18 28.96
CA PRO A 115 4.69 0.73 29.51
C PRO A 115 3.98 1.63 28.47
N VAL A 116 4.65 1.97 27.39
CA VAL A 116 4.10 2.76 26.29
C VAL A 116 3.02 1.99 25.49
N SER A 117 2.99 0.66 25.61
CA SER A 117 2.08 -0.24 24.89
C SER A 117 0.71 -0.42 25.55
N GLU A 118 0.51 0.16 26.75
CA GLU A 118 -0.71 -0.01 27.53
C GLU A 118 -1.93 0.48 26.73
N GLY A 119 -2.96 -0.36 26.66
CA GLY A 119 -4.21 -0.05 25.95
C GLY A 119 -4.21 -0.22 24.44
N GLU A 120 -3.05 -0.47 23.80
CA GLU A 120 -2.90 -0.52 22.33
C GLU A 120 -2.59 -1.93 21.80
N VAL A 121 -2.28 -2.89 22.68
CA VAL A 121 -1.86 -4.24 22.30
C VAL A 121 -3.00 -5.00 21.62
N GLY A 122 -2.78 -5.42 20.38
CA GLY A 122 -3.73 -6.22 19.61
C GLY A 122 -4.94 -5.46 19.06
N VAL A 123 -5.04 -4.14 19.26
CA VAL A 123 -6.22 -3.32 18.88
C VAL A 123 -6.27 -3.05 17.38
N THR A 124 -5.23 -2.44 16.83
CA THR A 124 -5.17 -2.02 15.43
C THR A 124 -4.44 -3.01 14.53
N GLY A 125 -3.97 -4.12 15.10
CA GLY A 125 -3.19 -5.14 14.41
C GLY A 125 -2.77 -6.26 15.34
N VAL A 126 -1.96 -7.18 14.86
CA VAL A 126 -1.41 -8.29 15.64
C VAL A 126 -0.11 -7.91 16.33
N PRO A 127 0.08 -8.17 17.64
CA PRO A 127 1.35 -7.98 18.32
C PRO A 127 2.35 -9.05 17.88
N ILE A 128 3.55 -8.61 17.45
CA ILE A 128 4.66 -9.49 17.07
C ILE A 128 5.91 -9.06 17.81
N SER A 129 6.18 -9.70 18.93
CA SER A 129 7.34 -9.41 19.76
C SER A 129 8.45 -10.45 19.63
N THR A 130 8.13 -11.66 19.18
CA THR A 130 9.05 -12.82 19.22
C THR A 130 9.05 -13.59 17.88
N LEU A 131 10.10 -14.40 17.70
CA LEU A 131 10.15 -15.32 16.55
C LEU A 131 9.02 -16.35 16.59
N GLU A 132 8.62 -16.79 17.77
CA GLU A 132 7.52 -17.74 18.00
C GLU A 132 6.15 -17.13 17.62
N ASP A 133 5.97 -15.82 17.73
CA ASP A 133 4.78 -15.13 17.22
C ASP A 133 4.69 -15.26 15.70
N MET A 134 5.82 -15.07 15.01
CA MET A 134 5.88 -15.26 13.55
C MET A 134 5.63 -16.71 13.15
N GLU A 135 6.16 -17.68 13.89
CA GLU A 135 5.89 -19.11 13.66
C GLU A 135 4.40 -19.43 13.80
N THR A 136 3.75 -18.85 14.80
CA THR A 136 2.30 -19.01 15.03
C THR A 136 1.48 -18.44 13.88
N LEU A 137 1.87 -17.30 13.32
CA LEU A 137 1.21 -16.74 12.13
C LEU A 137 1.27 -17.67 10.92
N TYR A 138 2.35 -18.44 10.79
CA TYR A 138 2.53 -19.41 9.71
C TYR A 138 2.01 -20.82 10.06
N GLU A 139 1.34 -21.03 11.20
CA GLU A 139 0.83 -22.35 11.58
C GLU A 139 -0.19 -22.87 10.57
N GLY A 140 0.09 -24.03 9.97
CA GLY A 140 -0.71 -24.65 8.89
C GLY A 140 -0.36 -24.17 7.49
N PHE A 141 0.58 -23.21 7.34
CA PHE A 141 1.07 -22.74 6.05
C PHE A 141 2.60 -22.70 6.00
N GLY A 142 3.18 -22.95 4.83
CA GLY A 142 4.61 -22.74 4.60
C GLY A 142 4.92 -21.32 4.11
N PRO A 143 6.12 -20.79 4.39
CA PRO A 143 6.57 -19.52 3.80
C PRO A 143 6.70 -19.57 2.27
N ASP A 144 6.59 -20.75 1.66
CA ASP A 144 6.59 -21.01 0.21
C ASP A 144 5.18 -21.29 -0.36
N SER A 145 4.14 -21.34 0.48
CA SER A 145 2.78 -21.73 0.08
C SER A 145 1.77 -20.60 0.11
N VAL A 146 1.88 -19.65 1.05
CA VAL A 146 0.97 -18.53 1.21
C VAL A 146 1.73 -17.21 1.17
N SER A 147 1.21 -16.26 0.36
CA SER A 147 1.80 -14.94 0.24
C SER A 147 1.31 -14.01 1.35
N TYR A 148 2.17 -13.79 2.36
CA TYR A 148 1.96 -12.73 3.33
C TYR A 148 2.66 -11.44 2.87
N ALA A 149 1.98 -10.31 3.05
CA ALA A 149 2.58 -9.00 3.03
C ALA A 149 2.67 -8.52 4.48
N LEU A 150 3.87 -8.37 4.99
CA LEU A 150 4.10 -7.85 6.33
C LEU A 150 4.08 -6.32 6.26
N SER A 151 3.04 -5.72 6.84
CA SER A 151 2.71 -4.31 6.68
C SER A 151 3.44 -3.45 7.69
N ILE A 152 4.70 -3.05 7.36
CA ILE A 152 5.46 -2.13 8.21
C ILE A 152 6.73 -1.56 7.52
N ARG A 153 7.26 -0.47 8.08
CA ARG A 153 8.49 0.20 7.65
C ARG A 153 9.73 -0.34 8.37
N PRO A 154 10.97 -0.07 7.86
CA PRO A 154 12.17 -0.19 8.68
C PRO A 154 12.10 0.76 9.91
N PRO A 155 12.64 0.38 11.07
CA PRO A 155 13.43 -0.84 11.34
C PRO A 155 12.61 -2.09 11.58
N VAL A 156 11.31 -2.01 11.90
CA VAL A 156 10.46 -3.16 12.20
C VAL A 156 10.42 -4.15 11.05
N SER A 157 10.36 -3.66 9.80
CA SER A 157 10.39 -4.53 8.63
C SER A 157 11.69 -5.33 8.50
N SER A 158 12.81 -4.82 9.00
CA SER A 158 14.07 -5.57 9.02
C SER A 158 14.02 -6.72 10.03
N VAL A 159 13.43 -6.49 11.20
CA VAL A 159 13.23 -7.53 12.20
C VAL A 159 12.24 -8.58 11.72
N THR A 160 11.11 -8.17 11.13
CA THR A 160 10.12 -9.13 10.59
C THR A 160 10.64 -9.89 9.37
N LEU A 161 11.50 -9.30 8.54
CA LEU A 161 12.21 -10.02 7.47
C LEU A 161 13.15 -11.09 8.05
N ALA A 162 13.90 -10.74 9.10
CA ALA A 162 14.76 -11.68 9.81
C ALA A 162 13.94 -12.80 10.49
N MET A 163 12.76 -12.48 11.04
CA MET A 163 11.83 -13.50 11.57
C MET A 163 11.35 -14.44 10.46
N LEU A 164 10.90 -13.91 9.31
CA LEU A 164 10.48 -14.73 8.16
C LEU A 164 11.60 -15.64 7.67
N ALA A 165 12.82 -15.12 7.54
CA ALA A 165 13.99 -15.90 7.16
C ALA A 165 14.29 -17.00 8.19
N SER A 166 14.20 -16.68 9.49
CA SER A 166 14.40 -17.66 10.57
C SER A 166 13.31 -18.75 10.61
N VAL A 167 12.05 -18.39 10.36
CA VAL A 167 10.95 -19.38 10.20
C VAL A 167 11.23 -20.30 9.02
N ALA A 168 11.68 -19.76 7.88
CA ALA A 168 12.03 -20.56 6.72
C ALA A 168 13.17 -21.55 7.05
N GLN A 169 14.22 -21.11 7.76
CA GLN A 169 15.31 -21.99 8.22
C GLN A 169 14.83 -23.09 9.16
N ARG A 170 14.05 -22.74 10.18
CA ARG A 170 13.53 -23.72 11.16
C ARG A 170 12.64 -24.78 10.51
N ARG A 171 11.94 -24.42 9.43
CA ARG A 171 11.07 -25.31 8.66
C ARG A 171 11.76 -25.98 7.48
N ASN A 172 13.07 -25.81 7.31
CA ASN A 172 13.85 -26.33 6.18
C ASN A 172 13.29 -25.91 4.81
N VAL A 173 12.72 -24.70 4.71
CA VAL A 173 12.29 -24.11 3.45
C VAL A 173 13.44 -23.30 2.86
N PRO A 174 13.95 -23.65 1.67
CA PRO A 174 15.01 -22.86 1.02
C PRO A 174 14.57 -21.42 0.78
N PHE A 175 15.45 -20.45 1.00
CA PHE A 175 15.15 -19.03 0.83
C PHE A 175 14.64 -18.69 -0.57
N GLU A 176 15.13 -19.40 -1.60
CA GLU A 176 14.72 -19.23 -2.99
C GLU A 176 13.26 -19.59 -3.24
N LYS A 177 12.62 -20.33 -2.33
CA LYS A 177 11.22 -20.72 -2.41
C LYS A 177 10.28 -19.80 -1.64
N VAL A 178 10.81 -18.99 -0.73
CA VAL A 178 10.02 -18.06 0.10
C VAL A 178 9.28 -17.07 -0.80
N ILE A 179 7.96 -16.95 -0.60
CA ILE A 179 7.09 -16.04 -1.33
C ILE A 179 6.42 -15.05 -0.37
N GLY A 180 6.07 -13.90 -0.89
CA GLY A 180 5.39 -12.87 -0.11
C GLY A 180 5.78 -11.48 -0.55
N THR A 181 5.50 -10.52 0.31
CA THR A 181 5.91 -9.13 0.14
C THR A 181 6.41 -8.59 1.46
N GLN A 182 7.63 -8.12 1.50
CA GLN A 182 8.17 -7.37 2.62
C GLN A 182 7.93 -5.89 2.38
N GLN A 183 7.16 -5.23 3.23
CA GLN A 183 7.08 -3.77 3.19
C GLN A 183 8.43 -3.18 3.63
N ASN A 184 8.91 -2.21 2.87
CA ASN A 184 10.25 -1.67 3.06
C ASN A 184 10.30 -0.17 2.73
N ASP A 185 9.16 0.52 2.86
CA ASP A 185 9.06 1.95 2.61
C ASP A 185 9.54 2.74 3.84
N PRO A 186 10.69 3.41 3.78
CA PRO A 186 11.19 4.19 4.90
C PRO A 186 10.35 5.45 5.17
N PHE A 187 9.52 5.86 4.22
CA PHE A 187 8.66 7.04 4.29
C PHE A 187 7.21 6.72 4.70
N TYR A 188 6.91 5.47 4.98
CA TYR A 188 5.55 4.97 5.25
C TYR A 188 4.74 5.85 6.22
N GLN A 189 5.35 6.35 7.28
CA GLN A 189 4.65 7.20 8.25
C GLN A 189 4.78 8.71 7.95
N MET A 190 5.65 9.10 7.04
CA MET A 190 5.80 10.51 6.67
C MET A 190 4.66 10.99 5.77
N SER A 191 3.89 10.05 5.22
CA SER A 191 2.74 10.32 4.38
C SER A 191 1.47 10.68 5.14
N GLY A 192 1.41 10.55 6.46
CA GLY A 192 0.15 10.72 7.20
C GLY A 192 0.23 11.54 8.48
N GLY A 193 1.40 12.04 8.85
CA GLY A 193 1.58 12.80 10.08
C GLY A 193 2.80 13.72 10.05
N PRO A 194 2.94 14.61 11.05
CA PRO A 194 4.09 15.47 11.14
C PRO A 194 5.39 14.66 11.16
N LEU A 195 6.36 15.04 10.34
CA LEU A 195 7.68 14.41 10.27
C LEU A 195 8.32 14.21 11.66
N GLN A 196 8.09 15.16 12.55
CA GLN A 196 8.58 15.14 13.92
C GLN A 196 8.08 13.96 14.76
N THR A 197 6.86 13.49 14.52
CA THR A 197 6.27 12.38 15.29
C THR A 197 6.93 11.04 14.97
N ILE A 198 7.47 10.90 13.77
CA ILE A 198 7.95 9.63 13.23
C ILE A 198 9.43 9.43 13.46
N THR A 199 10.20 10.50 13.29
CA THR A 199 11.65 10.49 13.57
C THR A 199 11.97 10.40 15.06
N GLN A 200 10.98 10.59 15.94
CA GLN A 200 11.14 10.40 17.38
C GLN A 200 11.47 8.96 17.75
N PHE A 201 10.96 7.97 17.02
CA PHE A 201 11.12 6.54 17.34
C PHE A 201 12.40 5.92 16.77
N PHE A 202 12.86 6.41 15.61
CA PHE A 202 14.09 5.94 14.98
C PHE A 202 14.61 6.97 13.95
N PRO A 203 15.94 7.23 13.88
CA PRO A 203 16.51 8.21 12.95
C PRO A 203 16.23 7.85 11.49
N LEU A 204 15.94 8.88 10.65
CA LEU A 204 15.65 8.69 9.23
C LEU A 204 16.81 8.00 8.49
N GLU A 205 18.06 8.42 8.71
CA GLU A 205 19.22 7.82 8.05
C GLU A 205 19.42 6.36 8.44
N GLY A 206 19.13 6.00 9.70
CA GLY A 206 19.10 4.61 10.16
C GLY A 206 18.01 3.80 9.45
N THR A 207 16.82 4.37 9.31
CA THR A 207 15.70 3.77 8.57
C THR A 207 16.05 3.54 7.10
N LEU A 208 16.66 4.53 6.44
CA LEU A 208 17.12 4.44 5.06
C LEU A 208 18.21 3.37 4.87
N ARG A 209 19.17 3.28 5.81
CA ARG A 209 20.20 2.24 5.81
C ARG A 209 19.55 0.85 5.86
N LEU A 210 18.66 0.61 6.82
CA LEU A 210 17.97 -0.67 6.97
C LEU A 210 17.12 -1.02 5.76
N CYS A 211 16.51 -0.01 5.11
CA CYS A 211 15.81 -0.20 3.86
C CYS A 211 16.73 -0.82 2.78
N ILE A 212 17.95 -0.28 2.63
CA ILE A 212 18.91 -0.79 1.66
C ILE A 212 19.48 -2.16 2.08
N ASP A 213 19.70 -2.42 3.38
CA ASP A 213 20.09 -3.74 3.90
C ASP A 213 19.07 -4.81 3.53
N ASN A 214 17.77 -4.51 3.69
CA ASN A 214 16.68 -5.40 3.33
C ASN A 214 16.66 -5.69 1.81
N ILE A 215 16.80 -4.65 0.98
CA ILE A 215 16.86 -4.79 -0.49
C ILE A 215 18.03 -5.70 -0.89
N GLU A 216 19.21 -5.46 -0.32
CA GLU A 216 20.41 -6.24 -0.59
C GLU A 216 20.20 -7.71 -0.22
N PHE A 217 19.71 -7.98 1.00
CA PHE A 217 19.48 -9.34 1.47
C PHE A 217 18.46 -10.09 0.62
N VAL A 218 17.29 -9.48 0.36
CA VAL A 218 16.23 -10.09 -0.44
C VAL A 218 16.70 -10.34 -1.87
N SER A 219 17.39 -9.39 -2.49
CA SER A 219 17.87 -9.53 -3.87
C SER A 219 18.87 -10.66 -4.04
N LYS A 220 19.71 -10.90 -3.02
CA LYS A 220 20.73 -11.98 -3.03
C LYS A 220 20.17 -13.35 -2.67
N HIS A 221 19.24 -13.42 -1.71
CA HIS A 221 18.87 -14.69 -1.07
C HIS A 221 17.43 -15.13 -1.31
N MET A 222 16.50 -14.21 -1.57
CA MET A 222 15.06 -14.49 -1.67
C MET A 222 14.45 -14.02 -2.99
N PRO A 223 14.84 -14.61 -4.15
CA PRO A 223 14.49 -14.10 -5.48
C PRO A 223 13.00 -14.17 -5.81
N ARG A 224 12.17 -14.80 -4.98
CA ARG A 224 10.71 -14.87 -5.13
C ARG A 224 9.95 -13.97 -4.13
N LEU A 225 10.63 -13.41 -3.15
CA LEU A 225 10.06 -12.44 -2.22
C LEU A 225 10.06 -11.05 -2.87
N ASN A 226 8.91 -10.40 -2.91
CA ASN A 226 8.84 -9.01 -3.33
C ASN A 226 9.21 -8.10 -2.15
N TRP A 227 9.88 -7.01 -2.44
CA TRP A 227 10.02 -5.92 -1.48
C TRP A 227 9.23 -4.71 -1.96
N MET A 228 8.44 -4.13 -1.08
CA MET A 228 7.62 -2.99 -1.41
C MET A 228 8.42 -1.71 -1.20
N VAL A 229 8.63 -0.99 -2.29
CA VAL A 229 9.46 0.21 -2.27
C VAL A 229 8.70 1.42 -1.75
N THR A 230 7.39 1.48 -1.99
CA THR A 230 6.57 2.64 -1.63
C THR A 230 5.14 2.23 -1.29
N ASN A 231 4.60 2.86 -0.25
CA ASN A 231 3.21 2.80 0.13
C ASN A 231 2.46 4.08 -0.33
N GLY A 232 2.08 4.12 -1.60
CA GLY A 232 1.26 5.19 -2.16
C GLY A 232 -0.16 5.20 -1.60
N TYR A 233 -0.66 4.04 -1.11
CA TYR A 233 -1.98 3.96 -0.47
C TYR A 233 -2.12 4.99 0.67
N ASN A 234 -1.19 5.01 1.62
CA ASN A 234 -1.25 5.94 2.74
C ASN A 234 -1.18 7.41 2.29
N LEU A 235 -0.37 7.70 1.26
CA LEU A 235 -0.32 9.04 0.67
C LEU A 235 -1.70 9.45 0.13
N ARG A 236 -2.33 8.59 -0.65
CA ARG A 236 -3.65 8.86 -1.24
C ARG A 236 -4.74 9.03 -0.19
N GLU A 237 -4.68 8.24 0.91
CA GLU A 237 -5.61 8.35 2.04
C GLU A 237 -5.50 9.68 2.82
N THR A 238 -4.37 10.40 2.68
CA THR A 238 -4.26 11.77 3.23
C THR A 238 -5.08 12.80 2.48
N GLY A 239 -5.59 12.46 1.28
CA GLY A 239 -6.40 13.34 0.44
C GLY A 239 -5.67 13.95 -0.74
N VAL A 240 -4.38 13.61 -0.98
CA VAL A 240 -3.67 14.05 -2.20
C VAL A 240 -4.37 13.54 -3.46
N ASN A 241 -4.28 14.29 -4.55
CA ASN A 241 -4.91 13.92 -5.82
C ASN A 241 -4.12 12.84 -6.58
N ALA A 242 -4.65 12.35 -7.69
CA ALA A 242 -4.07 11.26 -8.45
C ALA A 242 -2.69 11.59 -9.06
N ILE A 243 -2.45 12.83 -9.44
CA ILE A 243 -1.15 13.31 -9.96
C ILE A 243 -0.09 13.28 -8.86
N GLN A 244 -0.43 13.83 -7.68
CA GLN A 244 0.44 13.86 -6.51
C GLN A 244 0.73 12.44 -6.01
N ASP A 245 -0.29 11.56 -5.93
CA ASP A 245 -0.12 10.15 -5.58
C ASP A 245 0.90 9.47 -6.51
N GLY A 246 0.74 9.61 -7.82
CA GLY A 246 1.67 9.07 -8.81
C GLY A 246 3.10 9.60 -8.66
N ALA A 247 3.24 10.91 -8.53
CA ALA A 247 4.54 11.57 -8.45
C ALA A 247 5.27 11.27 -7.14
N PHE A 248 4.57 11.36 -6.00
CA PHE A 248 5.18 11.09 -4.69
C PHE A 248 5.58 9.62 -4.57
N THR A 249 4.73 8.71 -5.05
CA THR A 249 5.02 7.27 -5.05
C THR A 249 6.26 6.94 -5.89
N LEU A 250 6.36 7.45 -7.11
CA LEU A 250 7.52 7.22 -7.98
C LEU A 250 8.76 7.93 -7.46
N GLY A 251 8.62 9.16 -6.96
CA GLY A 251 9.72 9.92 -6.35
C GLY A 251 10.35 9.20 -5.16
N HIS A 252 9.54 8.63 -4.25
CA HIS A 252 10.03 7.77 -3.17
C HIS A 252 10.85 6.60 -3.70
N ALA A 253 10.32 5.89 -4.70
CA ALA A 253 11.00 4.73 -5.28
C ALA A 253 12.35 5.13 -5.89
N PHE A 254 12.40 6.20 -6.67
CA PHE A 254 13.60 6.63 -7.35
C PHE A 254 14.68 7.11 -6.38
N ASP A 255 14.33 7.78 -5.29
CA ASP A 255 15.29 8.14 -4.24
C ASP A 255 15.90 6.91 -3.57
N ILE A 256 15.10 5.89 -3.26
CA ILE A 256 15.61 4.62 -2.74
C ILE A 256 16.51 3.93 -3.75
N TYR A 257 16.16 3.94 -5.03
CA TYR A 257 17.00 3.30 -6.08
C TYR A 257 18.31 4.03 -6.27
N ARG A 258 18.33 5.37 -6.24
CA ARG A 258 19.58 6.17 -6.29
C ARG A 258 20.50 5.80 -5.11
N ARG A 259 19.94 5.65 -3.89
CA ARG A 259 20.72 5.21 -2.71
C ARG A 259 21.18 3.76 -2.80
N ALA A 260 20.35 2.84 -3.30
CA ALA A 260 20.74 1.45 -3.52
C ALA A 260 21.92 1.35 -4.53
N ARG A 261 21.81 2.09 -5.64
CA ARG A 261 22.91 2.19 -6.63
C ARG A 261 24.18 2.80 -6.04
N ALA A 262 24.06 3.87 -5.24
CA ALA A 262 25.20 4.50 -4.57
C ALA A 262 25.91 3.55 -3.59
N ARG A 263 25.18 2.61 -2.98
CA ARG A 263 25.75 1.52 -2.16
C ARG A 263 26.34 0.38 -2.99
N GLY A 264 26.25 0.44 -4.31
CA GLY A 264 26.81 -0.57 -5.22
C GLY A 264 25.88 -1.74 -5.55
N LEU A 265 24.59 -1.64 -5.28
CA LEU A 265 23.63 -2.66 -5.69
C LEU A 265 23.40 -2.60 -7.20
N ASP A 266 23.32 -3.78 -7.83
CA ASP A 266 23.13 -3.93 -9.27
C ASP A 266 21.70 -3.53 -9.69
N VAL A 267 21.60 -2.54 -10.57
CA VAL A 267 20.33 -2.03 -11.12
C VAL A 267 19.61 -3.03 -12.03
N ASP A 268 20.31 -4.06 -12.51
CA ASP A 268 19.73 -5.16 -13.28
C ASP A 268 19.24 -6.32 -12.39
N LEU A 269 19.44 -6.22 -11.07
CA LEU A 269 19.06 -7.24 -10.10
C LEU A 269 18.01 -6.77 -9.11
N PHE A 270 18.29 -5.70 -8.33
CA PHE A 270 17.44 -5.35 -7.19
C PHE A 270 16.03 -4.91 -7.58
N PRO A 271 15.77 -4.17 -8.70
CA PRO A 271 14.40 -3.75 -9.03
C PRO A 271 13.50 -4.87 -9.54
N ARG A 272 14.05 -6.04 -9.87
CA ARG A 272 13.28 -7.18 -10.39
C ARG A 272 12.11 -7.60 -9.48
N ARG A 273 12.22 -7.33 -8.19
CA ARG A 273 11.20 -7.68 -7.18
C ARG A 273 10.61 -6.46 -6.47
N ALA A 274 10.95 -5.28 -6.94
CA ALA A 274 10.28 -4.07 -6.47
C ALA A 274 8.78 -4.14 -6.76
N SER A 275 7.99 -3.73 -5.79
CA SER A 275 6.54 -3.65 -5.90
C SER A 275 6.02 -2.40 -5.21
N PHE A 276 4.82 -1.97 -5.60
CA PHE A 276 4.17 -0.78 -5.09
C PHE A 276 2.85 -1.17 -4.42
N PHE A 277 2.44 -0.40 -3.44
CA PHE A 277 1.11 -0.50 -2.85
C PHE A 277 0.37 0.81 -3.08
N LEU A 278 -0.68 0.77 -3.87
CA LEU A 278 -1.39 1.95 -4.36
C LEU A 278 -2.83 1.97 -3.88
N SER A 279 -3.42 3.16 -3.81
CA SER A 279 -4.86 3.34 -3.64
C SER A 279 -5.54 3.41 -4.99
N CYS A 280 -6.79 2.97 -5.05
CA CYS A 280 -7.70 3.21 -6.16
C CYS A 280 -8.94 3.92 -5.63
N SER A 281 -9.14 5.17 -6.03
CA SER A 281 -10.25 6.01 -5.62
C SER A 281 -11.44 5.86 -6.59
N ILE A 282 -12.48 6.67 -6.36
CA ILE A 282 -13.78 6.52 -7.04
C ILE A 282 -13.83 7.12 -8.45
N ASP A 283 -12.89 8.00 -8.81
CA ASP A 283 -12.83 8.55 -10.18
C ASP A 283 -12.29 7.50 -11.16
N PHE A 284 -13.20 6.78 -11.77
CA PHE A 284 -12.95 5.54 -12.49
C PHE A 284 -11.88 5.66 -13.60
N PHE A 285 -12.04 6.63 -14.49
CA PHE A 285 -11.13 6.79 -15.63
C PHE A 285 -9.82 7.47 -15.23
N GLU A 286 -9.85 8.38 -14.26
CA GLU A 286 -8.65 9.00 -13.71
C GLU A 286 -7.71 7.94 -13.10
N GLU A 287 -8.24 7.02 -12.29
CA GLU A 287 -7.46 5.96 -11.66
C GLU A 287 -6.87 4.98 -12.69
N ILE A 288 -7.63 4.62 -13.72
CA ILE A 288 -7.12 3.79 -14.82
C ILE A 288 -5.96 4.50 -15.53
N ALA A 289 -6.13 5.77 -15.87
CA ALA A 289 -5.10 6.58 -16.52
C ALA A 289 -3.85 6.74 -15.64
N LYS A 290 -4.02 6.96 -14.34
CA LYS A 290 -2.93 7.02 -13.35
C LYS A 290 -2.07 5.75 -13.39
N PHE A 291 -2.68 4.58 -13.28
CA PHE A 291 -1.92 3.32 -13.28
C PHE A 291 -1.20 3.06 -14.62
N ARG A 292 -1.81 3.42 -15.74
CA ARG A 292 -1.19 3.31 -17.06
C ARG A 292 0.00 4.27 -17.19
N ALA A 293 -0.18 5.53 -16.81
CA ALA A 293 0.85 6.56 -16.83
C ALA A 293 2.05 6.21 -15.93
N MET A 294 1.79 5.77 -14.70
CA MET A 294 2.84 5.36 -13.76
C MET A 294 3.69 4.21 -14.30
N ARG A 295 3.09 3.19 -14.95
CA ARG A 295 3.87 2.10 -15.57
C ARG A 295 4.78 2.61 -16.67
N ARG A 296 4.29 3.50 -17.53
CA ARG A 296 5.09 4.09 -18.62
C ARG A 296 6.25 4.91 -18.07
N LEU A 297 5.99 5.81 -17.12
CA LEU A 297 7.01 6.63 -16.47
C LEU A 297 8.07 5.77 -15.79
N TYR A 298 7.63 4.79 -14.99
CA TYR A 298 8.55 3.88 -14.32
C TYR A 298 9.46 3.15 -15.32
N ALA A 299 8.89 2.58 -16.38
CA ALA A 299 9.65 1.85 -17.39
C ALA A 299 10.68 2.74 -18.11
N LYS A 300 10.28 3.95 -18.49
CA LYS A 300 11.16 4.95 -19.13
C LYS A 300 12.30 5.34 -18.18
N THR A 301 11.98 5.72 -16.95
CA THR A 301 12.99 6.13 -15.95
C THR A 301 13.99 5.00 -15.64
N MET A 302 13.50 3.77 -15.45
CA MET A 302 14.40 2.63 -15.20
C MET A 302 15.34 2.35 -16.36
N ARG A 303 14.86 2.47 -17.59
CA ARG A 303 15.65 2.24 -18.79
C ARG A 303 16.62 3.40 -19.08
N GLU A 304 16.16 4.64 -18.99
CA GLU A 304 16.86 5.82 -19.49
C GLU A 304 17.73 6.49 -18.42
N GLU A 305 17.21 6.66 -17.19
CA GLU A 305 17.94 7.31 -16.10
C GLU A 305 18.79 6.31 -15.30
N PHE A 306 18.21 5.18 -14.92
CA PHE A 306 18.94 4.18 -14.14
C PHE A 306 19.84 3.29 -15.01
N GLY A 307 19.59 3.23 -16.32
CA GLY A 307 20.41 2.45 -17.27
C GLY A 307 20.24 0.95 -17.09
N ALA A 308 19.10 0.49 -16.53
CA ALA A 308 18.82 -0.93 -16.41
C ALA A 308 18.65 -1.58 -17.79
N ASN A 309 19.36 -2.68 -18.04
CA ASN A 309 19.28 -3.43 -19.30
C ASN A 309 18.31 -4.60 -19.22
N ASN A 310 18.01 -5.07 -18.01
CA ASN A 310 17.09 -6.18 -17.78
C ASN A 310 15.62 -5.72 -17.84
N PRO A 311 14.81 -6.17 -18.82
CA PRO A 311 13.41 -5.76 -18.94
C PRO A 311 12.55 -6.10 -17.72
N GLU A 312 12.95 -7.09 -16.90
CA GLU A 312 12.26 -7.39 -15.62
C GLU A 312 12.31 -6.22 -14.63
N CYS A 313 13.35 -5.37 -14.73
CA CYS A 313 13.54 -4.18 -13.90
C CYS A 313 12.68 -2.99 -14.36
N TRP A 314 12.17 -2.99 -15.60
CA TRP A 314 11.31 -1.95 -16.14
C TRP A 314 9.84 -2.16 -15.79
N ARG A 315 9.49 -3.35 -15.29
CA ARG A 315 8.10 -3.71 -14.94
C ARG A 315 7.70 -3.13 -13.60
N MET A 316 6.78 -2.18 -13.62
CA MET A 316 6.12 -1.73 -12.40
C MET A 316 5.05 -2.74 -11.99
N ARG A 317 5.25 -3.41 -10.87
CA ARG A 317 4.28 -4.32 -10.25
C ARG A 317 3.64 -3.63 -9.06
N PHE A 318 2.32 -3.73 -8.95
CA PHE A 318 1.64 -3.11 -7.84
C PHE A 318 0.45 -3.92 -7.34
N SER A 319 0.19 -3.77 -6.07
CA SER A 319 -1.06 -4.12 -5.41
C SER A 319 -1.89 -2.87 -5.20
N VAL A 320 -3.20 -3.05 -5.19
CA VAL A 320 -4.15 -1.96 -4.93
C VAL A 320 -4.99 -2.29 -3.71
N GLN A 321 -5.25 -1.29 -2.90
CA GLN A 321 -6.36 -1.28 -1.97
C GLN A 321 -7.38 -0.25 -2.46
N SER A 322 -8.67 -0.59 -2.43
CA SER A 322 -9.73 0.39 -2.66
C SER A 322 -9.64 1.50 -1.60
N ALA A 323 -9.92 2.74 -1.99
CA ALA A 323 -9.72 3.88 -1.11
C ALA A 323 -10.68 3.84 0.09
N GLY A 324 -10.13 3.82 1.30
CA GLY A 324 -10.90 3.88 2.54
C GLY A 324 -11.56 5.24 2.74
N ASN A 325 -10.90 6.31 2.31
CA ASN A 325 -11.38 7.69 2.45
C ASN A 325 -12.60 8.05 1.57
N THR A 326 -12.99 7.18 0.64
CA THR A 326 -14.22 7.31 -0.14
C THR A 326 -15.42 6.67 0.55
N LEU A 327 -15.17 5.76 1.49
CA LEU A 327 -16.20 5.02 2.19
C LEU A 327 -16.77 5.88 3.34
N THR A 328 -18.09 5.89 3.44
CA THR A 328 -18.81 6.78 4.36
C THR A 328 -19.37 6.01 5.54
N ARG A 329 -19.49 6.70 6.67
CA ARG A 329 -20.19 6.18 7.84
C ARG A 329 -21.70 6.07 7.58
N GLN A 330 -22.24 7.05 6.85
CA GLN A 330 -23.66 7.11 6.50
C GLN A 330 -23.96 6.09 5.40
N GLN A 331 -25.10 5.41 5.52
CA GLN A 331 -25.58 4.42 4.54
C GLN A 331 -24.48 3.43 4.13
N PRO A 332 -23.94 2.65 5.07
CA PRO A 332 -22.74 1.84 4.85
C PRO A 332 -22.88 0.82 3.72
N GLU A 333 -24.08 0.33 3.43
CA GLU A 333 -24.33 -0.61 2.34
C GLU A 333 -23.98 -0.01 0.96
N VAL A 334 -24.08 1.33 0.82
CA VAL A 334 -23.69 2.04 -0.41
C VAL A 334 -22.19 1.94 -0.65
N ASN A 335 -21.39 1.69 0.39
CA ASN A 335 -19.95 1.47 0.26
C ASN A 335 -19.62 0.21 -0.55
N ILE A 336 -20.52 -0.78 -0.63
CA ILE A 336 -20.33 -1.96 -1.50
C ILE A 336 -20.22 -1.53 -2.96
N ILE A 337 -21.03 -0.55 -3.38
CA ILE A 337 -21.03 -0.04 -4.76
C ILE A 337 -19.75 0.77 -5.02
N ARG A 338 -19.33 1.61 -4.06
CA ARG A 338 -18.09 2.39 -4.16
C ARG A 338 -16.89 1.46 -4.31
N ALA A 339 -16.74 0.52 -3.39
CA ALA A 339 -15.67 -0.46 -3.41
C ALA A 339 -15.66 -1.32 -4.68
N ALA A 340 -16.83 -1.72 -5.20
CA ALA A 340 -16.94 -2.46 -6.47
C ALA A 340 -16.44 -1.62 -7.66
N THR A 341 -16.80 -0.33 -7.70
CA THR A 341 -16.36 0.61 -8.75
C THR A 341 -14.83 0.78 -8.72
N GLU A 342 -14.27 0.98 -7.54
CA GLU A 342 -12.81 1.10 -7.33
C GLU A 342 -12.08 -0.20 -7.70
N ALA A 343 -12.63 -1.36 -7.33
CA ALA A 343 -12.06 -2.64 -7.74
C ALA A 343 -12.05 -2.83 -9.25
N MET A 344 -13.13 -2.41 -9.95
CA MET A 344 -13.15 -2.46 -11.42
C MET A 344 -12.12 -1.52 -12.03
N ALA A 345 -11.97 -0.30 -11.52
CA ALA A 345 -10.94 0.63 -11.98
C ALA A 345 -9.53 0.05 -11.78
N ALA A 346 -9.26 -0.58 -10.64
CA ALA A 346 -7.99 -1.26 -10.37
C ALA A 346 -7.73 -2.42 -11.35
N VAL A 347 -8.77 -3.20 -11.70
CA VAL A 347 -8.68 -4.28 -12.69
C VAL A 347 -8.38 -3.73 -14.09
N PHE A 348 -9.14 -2.74 -14.57
CA PHE A 348 -8.85 -2.10 -15.85
C PHE A 348 -7.49 -1.38 -15.85
N GLY A 349 -7.06 -0.89 -14.69
CA GLY A 349 -5.72 -0.34 -14.46
C GLY A 349 -4.62 -1.39 -14.45
N GLY A 350 -4.92 -2.69 -14.43
CA GLY A 350 -3.96 -3.79 -14.54
C GLY A 350 -3.25 -4.17 -13.23
N ALA A 351 -3.90 -4.06 -12.08
CA ALA A 351 -3.36 -4.44 -10.77
C ALA A 351 -3.08 -5.95 -10.65
N GLN A 352 -1.98 -6.35 -9.99
CA GLN A 352 -1.62 -7.75 -9.78
C GLN A 352 -2.22 -8.35 -8.51
N SER A 353 -2.64 -7.52 -7.57
CA SER A 353 -3.24 -7.91 -6.30
C SER A 353 -4.21 -6.82 -5.86
N ILE A 354 -5.36 -7.21 -5.33
CA ILE A 354 -6.38 -6.27 -4.88
C ILE A 354 -6.81 -6.65 -3.46
N HIS A 355 -6.78 -5.64 -2.57
CA HIS A 355 -7.50 -5.64 -1.31
C HIS A 355 -8.72 -4.72 -1.48
N LEU A 356 -9.91 -5.25 -1.17
CA LEU A 356 -11.14 -4.47 -1.20
C LEU A 356 -11.56 -4.16 0.22
N CYS A 357 -11.69 -2.87 0.55
CA CYS A 357 -12.19 -2.43 1.82
C CYS A 357 -13.63 -2.93 2.04
N SER A 358 -13.92 -3.33 3.25
CA SER A 358 -15.24 -3.80 3.62
C SER A 358 -16.20 -2.61 3.80
N TYR A 359 -17.49 -2.84 3.61
CA TYR A 359 -18.48 -1.75 3.64
C TYR A 359 -18.61 -1.06 5.01
N ASP A 360 -18.13 -1.71 6.07
CA ASP A 360 -18.09 -1.23 7.45
C ASP A 360 -16.76 -0.53 7.83
N GLU A 361 -15.87 -0.28 6.86
CA GLU A 361 -14.53 0.31 7.06
C GLU A 361 -14.56 1.60 7.89
N ALA A 362 -15.53 2.49 7.62
CA ALA A 362 -15.67 3.75 8.35
C ALA A 362 -16.14 3.60 9.80
N HIS A 363 -16.46 2.39 10.23
CA HIS A 363 -16.96 2.09 11.58
C HIS A 363 -15.94 1.34 12.45
N GLY A 364 -14.98 0.64 11.85
CA GLY A 364 -13.95 -0.11 12.56
C GLY A 364 -13.43 -1.32 11.79
N LEU A 365 -12.84 -2.28 12.49
CA LEU A 365 -12.32 -3.48 11.89
C LEU A 365 -13.46 -4.33 11.27
N PRO A 366 -13.23 -4.95 10.11
CA PRO A 366 -14.24 -5.68 9.40
C PRO A 366 -14.70 -6.93 10.16
N THR A 367 -16.01 -7.19 10.11
CA THR A 367 -16.60 -8.44 10.57
C THR A 367 -16.30 -9.59 9.59
N GLU A 368 -16.58 -10.84 9.97
CA GLU A 368 -16.51 -11.97 9.04
C GLU A 368 -17.46 -11.83 7.85
N GLU A 369 -18.64 -11.28 8.11
CA GLU A 369 -19.67 -11.06 7.09
C GLU A 369 -19.24 -10.01 6.09
N SER A 370 -18.81 -8.83 6.55
CA SER A 370 -18.37 -7.75 5.67
C SER A 370 -17.13 -8.13 4.87
N SER A 371 -16.16 -8.82 5.49
CA SER A 371 -14.98 -9.37 4.80
C SER A 371 -15.37 -10.38 3.70
N ARG A 372 -16.36 -11.24 3.98
CA ARG A 372 -16.87 -12.20 3.00
C ARG A 372 -17.55 -11.49 1.83
N ILE A 373 -18.34 -10.43 2.06
CA ILE A 373 -18.96 -9.63 1.00
C ILE A 373 -17.89 -8.96 0.13
N ALA A 374 -16.88 -8.35 0.72
CA ALA A 374 -15.76 -7.77 -0.03
C ALA A 374 -15.04 -8.82 -0.91
N LEU A 375 -14.85 -10.04 -0.39
CA LEU A 375 -14.28 -11.15 -1.17
C LEU A 375 -15.20 -11.57 -2.32
N ARG A 376 -16.52 -11.70 -2.06
CA ARG A 376 -17.50 -12.07 -3.10
C ARG A 376 -17.59 -11.01 -4.18
N THR A 377 -17.51 -9.74 -3.85
CA THR A 377 -17.45 -8.64 -4.84
C THR A 377 -16.30 -8.85 -5.83
N GLN A 378 -15.09 -9.13 -5.34
CA GLN A 378 -13.96 -9.44 -6.23
C GLN A 378 -14.19 -10.70 -7.06
N GLN A 379 -14.84 -11.73 -6.51
CA GLN A 379 -15.14 -12.97 -7.24
C GLN A 379 -16.20 -12.74 -8.33
N VAL A 380 -17.24 -11.95 -8.09
CA VAL A 380 -18.21 -11.56 -9.12
C VAL A 380 -17.51 -10.82 -10.27
N ILE A 381 -16.67 -9.85 -9.95
CA ILE A 381 -15.87 -9.13 -10.96
C ILE A 381 -14.98 -10.09 -11.75
N ALA A 382 -14.32 -11.04 -11.10
CA ALA A 382 -13.38 -11.96 -11.74
C ALA A 382 -14.06 -13.01 -12.63
N TYR A 383 -15.21 -13.56 -12.20
CA TYR A 383 -15.75 -14.78 -12.80
C TYR A 383 -17.07 -14.57 -13.54
N GLU A 384 -17.86 -13.56 -13.20
CA GLU A 384 -19.19 -13.33 -13.79
C GLU A 384 -19.21 -12.18 -14.79
N SER A 385 -18.44 -11.10 -14.57
CA SER A 385 -18.53 -9.85 -15.35
C SER A 385 -17.96 -9.97 -16.77
N GLY A 386 -17.10 -10.96 -17.04
CA GLY A 386 -16.41 -11.09 -18.32
C GLY A 386 -15.18 -10.19 -18.51
N ILE A 387 -14.85 -9.32 -17.56
CA ILE A 387 -13.72 -8.38 -17.63
C ILE A 387 -12.39 -9.08 -17.89
N THR A 388 -12.22 -10.31 -17.36
CA THR A 388 -10.98 -11.08 -17.48
C THR A 388 -10.81 -11.81 -18.82
N LYS A 389 -11.81 -11.75 -19.71
CA LYS A 389 -11.82 -12.51 -20.97
C LYS A 389 -10.92 -11.95 -22.06
N THR A 390 -10.53 -10.67 -21.95
CA THR A 390 -9.57 -10.04 -22.85
C THR A 390 -8.56 -9.20 -22.08
N ILE A 391 -7.47 -8.83 -22.75
CA ILE A 391 -6.39 -8.02 -22.16
C ILE A 391 -6.61 -6.58 -22.58
N ASP A 392 -6.55 -5.64 -21.61
CA ASP A 392 -6.63 -4.19 -21.83
C ASP A 392 -7.79 -3.79 -22.80
N PRO A 393 -9.05 -4.06 -22.43
CA PRO A 393 -10.20 -3.81 -23.32
C PRO A 393 -10.44 -2.32 -23.60
N LEU A 394 -9.85 -1.41 -22.84
CA LEU A 394 -9.93 0.04 -23.02
C LEU A 394 -8.78 0.60 -23.87
N GLY A 395 -7.76 -0.22 -24.19
CA GLY A 395 -6.63 0.19 -25.00
C GLY A 395 -7.05 0.67 -26.40
N GLY A 396 -6.60 1.88 -26.79
CA GLY A 396 -6.99 2.54 -28.03
C GLY A 396 -8.27 3.39 -27.94
N SER A 397 -8.92 3.48 -26.77
CA SER A 397 -9.96 4.48 -26.54
C SER A 397 -9.36 5.88 -26.60
N TYR A 398 -9.88 6.75 -27.46
CA TYR A 398 -9.38 8.13 -27.59
C TYR A 398 -9.35 8.86 -26.25
N TYR A 399 -10.40 8.72 -25.43
CA TYR A 399 -10.47 9.31 -24.11
C TYR A 399 -9.43 8.75 -23.16
N VAL A 400 -9.33 7.42 -23.06
CA VAL A 400 -8.39 6.77 -22.11
C VAL A 400 -6.95 7.07 -22.49
N GLU A 401 -6.60 7.06 -23.79
CA GLU A 401 -5.23 7.37 -24.20
C GLU A 401 -4.90 8.86 -24.03
N ALA A 402 -5.82 9.76 -24.36
CA ALA A 402 -5.66 11.20 -24.10
C ALA A 402 -5.45 11.48 -22.61
N LEU A 403 -6.28 10.90 -21.74
CA LEU A 403 -6.17 11.07 -20.30
C LEU A 403 -4.89 10.44 -19.74
N THR A 404 -4.48 9.26 -20.26
CA THR A 404 -3.22 8.62 -19.88
C THR A 404 -2.01 9.52 -20.23
N ASN A 405 -2.00 10.11 -21.42
CA ASN A 405 -0.92 11.01 -21.86
C ASN A 405 -0.83 12.27 -20.98
N ARG A 406 -1.97 12.89 -20.68
CA ARG A 406 -2.03 14.07 -19.80
C ARG A 406 -1.61 13.73 -18.37
N MET A 407 -2.04 12.58 -17.86
CA MET A 407 -1.65 12.09 -16.54
C MET A 407 -0.14 11.82 -16.47
N GLU A 408 0.42 11.17 -17.51
CA GLU A 408 1.86 10.94 -17.60
C GLU A 408 2.66 12.25 -17.57
N GLN A 409 2.21 13.24 -18.37
CA GLN A 409 2.83 14.56 -18.40
C GLN A 409 2.77 15.24 -17.02
N ALA A 410 1.59 15.31 -16.41
CA ALA A 410 1.39 15.98 -15.13
C ALA A 410 2.17 15.32 -13.97
N ILE A 411 2.22 13.98 -13.94
CA ILE A 411 3.05 13.25 -12.97
C ILE A 411 4.54 13.53 -13.23
N GLY A 412 4.97 13.55 -14.49
CA GLY A 412 6.35 13.85 -14.88
C GLY A 412 6.78 15.26 -14.48
N GLU A 413 5.93 16.25 -14.69
CA GLU A 413 6.16 17.64 -14.27
C GLU A 413 6.29 17.76 -12.74
N LYS A 414 5.43 17.07 -12.01
CA LYS A 414 5.50 17.04 -10.53
C LYS A 414 6.75 16.30 -10.03
N LEU A 415 7.19 15.22 -10.69
CA LEU A 415 8.46 14.55 -10.38
C LEU A 415 9.65 15.49 -10.63
N ALA A 416 9.65 16.24 -11.73
CA ALA A 416 10.70 17.22 -12.03
C ALA A 416 10.74 18.35 -10.98
N GLU A 417 9.58 18.79 -10.46
CA GLU A 417 9.52 19.73 -9.33
C GLU A 417 10.18 19.14 -8.08
N ILE A 418 9.87 17.89 -7.74
CA ILE A 418 10.45 17.20 -6.57
C ILE A 418 11.97 17.08 -6.71
N ASP A 419 12.44 16.62 -7.87
CA ASP A 419 13.88 16.47 -8.15
C ASP A 419 14.59 17.84 -8.12
N GLY A 420 13.97 18.89 -8.65
CA GLY A 420 14.49 20.26 -8.59
C GLY A 420 14.62 20.83 -7.17
N ARG A 421 13.94 20.23 -6.20
CA ARG A 421 14.03 20.57 -4.77
C ARG A 421 14.97 19.65 -3.98
N GLY A 422 15.71 18.77 -4.65
CA GLY A 422 16.68 17.86 -4.02
C GLY A 422 16.14 16.44 -3.78
N GLY A 423 15.04 16.08 -4.41
CA GLY A 423 14.41 14.77 -4.30
C GLY A 423 13.40 14.67 -3.17
N MET A 424 12.82 13.49 -3.02
CA MET A 424 11.67 13.28 -2.13
C MET A 424 12.04 13.42 -0.64
N ILE A 425 13.26 13.04 -0.26
CA ILE A 425 13.74 13.17 1.12
C ILE A 425 13.79 14.66 1.53
N GLU A 426 14.34 15.52 0.67
CA GLU A 426 14.38 16.96 0.91
C GLU A 426 12.97 17.58 0.86
N TYR A 427 12.13 17.09 -0.03
CA TYR A 427 10.74 17.51 -0.16
C TYR A 427 9.96 17.26 1.14
N ILE A 428 10.21 16.13 1.80
CA ILE A 428 9.65 15.79 3.11
C ILE A 428 10.30 16.64 4.20
N ARG A 429 11.63 16.71 4.25
CA ARG A 429 12.40 17.38 5.31
C ARG A 429 12.11 18.87 5.41
N THR A 430 11.85 19.50 4.29
CA THR A 430 11.54 20.95 4.20
C THR A 430 10.06 21.26 4.40
N GLY A 431 9.20 20.26 4.65
CA GLY A 431 7.77 20.44 4.90
C GLY A 431 6.91 20.63 3.64
N TRP A 432 7.49 20.51 2.45
CA TRP A 432 6.74 20.68 1.20
C TRP A 432 5.66 19.61 1.01
N LEU A 433 5.96 18.36 1.34
CA LEU A 433 4.95 17.29 1.27
C LEU A 433 3.75 17.59 2.17
N GLU A 434 4.01 18.01 3.41
CA GLU A 434 2.96 18.36 4.37
C GLU A 434 2.09 19.51 3.88
N ASN A 435 2.70 20.55 3.29
CA ASN A 435 1.96 21.65 2.69
C ASN A 435 1.05 21.19 1.55
N GLN A 436 1.55 20.36 0.65
CA GLN A 436 0.73 19.80 -0.46
C GLN A 436 -0.44 18.96 0.06
N ILE A 437 -0.23 18.16 1.09
CA ILE A 437 -1.29 17.38 1.73
C ILE A 437 -2.36 18.31 2.33
N ASN A 438 -1.94 19.36 3.03
CA ASN A 438 -2.87 20.29 3.66
C ASN A 438 -3.66 21.11 2.63
N ASP A 439 -3.03 21.55 1.56
CA ASP A 439 -3.70 22.28 0.47
C ASP A 439 -4.80 21.43 -0.18
N GLU A 440 -4.51 20.15 -0.44
CA GLU A 440 -5.50 19.23 -1.02
C GLU A 440 -6.63 18.87 -0.04
N ARG A 441 -6.33 18.77 1.25
CA ARG A 441 -7.37 18.55 2.27
C ARG A 441 -8.35 19.72 2.31
N ILE A 442 -7.83 20.95 2.29
CA ILE A 442 -8.65 22.16 2.25
C ILE A 442 -9.50 22.21 0.98
N ARG A 443 -8.90 21.90 -0.18
CA ARG A 443 -9.62 21.84 -1.46
C ARG A 443 -10.74 20.81 -1.43
N ASN A 444 -10.45 19.57 -1.01
CA ASN A 444 -11.43 18.50 -0.92
C ASN A 444 -12.60 18.84 0.01
N GLN A 445 -12.33 19.50 1.16
CA GLN A 445 -13.37 19.93 2.08
C GLN A 445 -14.25 21.02 1.45
N ASN A 446 -13.62 22.03 0.83
CA ASN A 446 -14.34 23.10 0.14
C ASN A 446 -15.23 22.57 -0.99
N ASP A 447 -14.79 21.55 -1.74
CA ASP A 447 -15.58 20.94 -2.81
C ASP A 447 -16.81 20.18 -2.28
N LEU A 448 -16.71 19.59 -1.08
CA LEU A 448 -17.84 18.98 -0.40
C LEU A 448 -18.80 20.04 0.16
N ASP A 449 -18.30 21.08 0.80
CA ASP A 449 -19.09 22.12 1.46
C ASP A 449 -19.87 22.97 0.42
N THR A 450 -19.25 23.24 -0.70
CA THR A 450 -19.88 23.98 -1.82
C THR A 450 -20.78 23.12 -2.71
N GLY A 451 -20.77 21.80 -2.51
CA GLY A 451 -21.50 20.85 -3.37
C GLY A 451 -20.91 20.66 -4.77
N ARG A 452 -19.70 21.16 -5.03
CA ARG A 452 -18.97 20.89 -6.28
C ARG A 452 -18.70 19.40 -6.42
N ARG A 453 -18.37 18.73 -5.32
CA ARG A 453 -18.26 17.28 -5.22
C ARG A 453 -19.48 16.72 -4.49
N THR A 454 -20.19 15.80 -5.14
CA THR A 454 -21.29 15.06 -4.50
C THR A 454 -20.76 13.82 -3.80
N LEU A 455 -21.13 13.64 -2.54
CA LEU A 455 -20.91 12.42 -1.77
C LEU A 455 -22.27 11.91 -1.30
N VAL A 456 -22.76 10.84 -1.95
CA VAL A 456 -24.08 10.24 -1.72
C VAL A 456 -24.20 9.80 -0.26
N GLY A 457 -25.30 10.20 0.38
CA GLY A 457 -25.58 9.92 1.78
C GLY A 457 -24.95 10.91 2.76
N VAL A 458 -24.02 11.77 2.31
CA VAL A 458 -23.31 12.74 3.16
C VAL A 458 -23.76 14.17 2.90
N ASN A 459 -23.51 14.72 1.70
CA ASN A 459 -23.96 16.06 1.35
C ASN A 459 -25.14 16.07 0.37
N ARG A 460 -25.50 14.89 -0.19
CA ARG A 460 -26.64 14.70 -1.08
C ARG A 460 -27.30 13.33 -0.85
N PHE A 461 -28.60 13.21 -1.08
CA PHE A 461 -29.36 11.95 -0.94
C PHE A 461 -29.27 11.35 0.49
N GLN A 462 -29.32 12.21 1.48
CA GLN A 462 -29.33 11.83 2.90
C GLN A 462 -30.65 11.13 3.25
N ILE A 463 -30.57 10.21 4.20
CA ILE A 463 -31.76 9.62 4.88
C ILE A 463 -31.72 10.02 6.35
N PRO A 464 -32.89 10.03 7.05
CA PRO A 464 -32.89 10.26 8.48
C PRO A 464 -32.07 9.19 9.23
N PRO A 465 -31.35 9.54 10.31
CA PRO A 465 -30.50 8.58 11.04
C PRO A 465 -31.27 7.36 11.57
N GLN A 466 -32.60 7.49 11.78
CA GLN A 466 -33.48 6.41 12.26
C GLN A 466 -33.73 5.33 11.17
N GLU A 467 -33.50 5.66 9.90
CA GLU A 467 -33.65 4.76 8.76
C GLU A 467 -32.34 4.06 8.39
N GLU A 468 -31.21 4.45 9.02
CA GLU A 468 -29.93 3.78 8.81
C GLU A 468 -29.92 2.39 9.44
N THR A 469 -29.36 1.41 8.72
CA THR A 469 -29.23 0.04 9.24
C THR A 469 -28.16 -0.02 10.33
N PRO A 470 -28.47 -0.52 11.54
CA PRO A 470 -27.47 -0.70 12.57
C PRO A 470 -26.42 -1.72 12.19
N LEU A 471 -25.15 -1.37 12.29
CA LEU A 471 -24.03 -2.28 12.02
C LEU A 471 -23.56 -3.01 13.26
N LYS A 472 -23.16 -4.27 13.07
CA LYS A 472 -22.35 -4.99 14.05
C LYS A 472 -20.91 -4.53 13.92
N ILE A 473 -20.36 -3.99 14.99
CA ILE A 473 -18.95 -3.54 15.02
C ILE A 473 -18.12 -4.60 15.73
N HIS A 474 -16.98 -4.96 15.14
CA HIS A 474 -15.98 -5.81 15.79
C HIS A 474 -15.28 -5.01 16.90
N ARG A 475 -15.35 -5.52 18.14
CA ARG A 475 -14.71 -4.91 19.31
C ARG A 475 -13.61 -5.80 19.83
N ILE A 476 -12.49 -5.19 20.21
CA ILE A 476 -11.34 -5.87 20.81
C ILE A 476 -11.18 -5.39 22.24
N GLU A 477 -10.96 -6.35 23.16
CA GLU A 477 -10.74 -6.08 24.57
C GLU A 477 -9.23 -5.92 24.84
N ALA A 478 -8.70 -4.71 24.61
CA ALA A 478 -7.27 -4.39 24.65
C ALA A 478 -6.59 -4.75 25.99
N GLU A 479 -7.25 -4.49 27.11
CA GLU A 479 -6.70 -4.73 28.45
C GLU A 479 -6.36 -6.22 28.69
N GLN A 480 -7.22 -7.12 28.23
CA GLN A 480 -6.99 -8.56 28.36
C GLN A 480 -5.78 -9.02 27.53
N TRP A 481 -5.60 -8.44 26.33
CA TRP A 481 -4.49 -8.78 25.46
C TRP A 481 -3.18 -8.28 26.01
N GLY A 482 -3.10 -7.06 26.52
CA GLY A 482 -1.91 -6.49 27.15
C GLY A 482 -1.40 -7.36 28.30
N ALA A 483 -2.30 -7.75 29.22
CA ALA A 483 -1.93 -8.60 30.37
C ALA A 483 -1.39 -9.97 29.91
N ARG A 484 -2.10 -10.69 29.02
CA ARG A 484 -1.68 -12.01 28.51
C ARG A 484 -0.36 -11.95 27.77
N ARG A 485 -0.14 -10.90 26.98
CA ARG A 485 1.11 -10.71 26.24
C ARG A 485 2.26 -10.40 27.18
N GLY A 486 2.03 -9.61 28.23
CA GLY A 486 3.03 -9.32 29.25
C GLY A 486 3.48 -10.58 30.01
N ASP A 487 2.54 -11.46 30.40
CA ASP A 487 2.84 -12.75 31.02
C ASP A 487 3.70 -13.62 30.10
N TYR A 488 3.28 -13.77 28.85
CA TYR A 488 4.02 -14.52 27.83
C TYR A 488 5.47 -14.01 27.66
N LEU A 489 5.66 -12.70 27.55
CA LEU A 489 7.00 -12.12 27.33
C LEU A 489 7.91 -12.29 28.55
N ARG A 490 7.36 -12.23 29.77
CA ARG A 490 8.14 -12.54 30.99
C ARG A 490 8.64 -13.98 30.99
N GLU A 491 7.78 -14.95 30.66
CA GLU A 491 8.17 -16.36 30.56
C GLU A 491 9.17 -16.58 29.40
N TYR A 492 8.96 -15.94 28.28
CA TYR A 492 9.86 -16.01 27.12
C TYR A 492 11.27 -15.57 27.48
N ARG A 493 11.43 -14.40 28.13
CA ARG A 493 12.72 -13.87 28.55
C ARG A 493 13.36 -14.72 29.70
N ALA A 494 12.54 -15.28 30.58
CA ALA A 494 13.03 -16.16 31.65
C ALA A 494 13.57 -17.49 31.09
N SER A 495 13.10 -17.96 29.97
CA SER A 495 13.48 -19.23 29.35
C SER A 495 14.72 -19.15 28.43
N ARG A 496 15.32 -17.97 28.25
CA ARG A 496 16.48 -17.77 27.37
C ARG A 496 17.82 -18.01 28.04
N ASP A 497 18.82 -18.38 27.27
CA ASP A 497 20.22 -18.38 27.67
C ASP A 497 20.74 -16.93 27.72
N GLN A 498 21.00 -16.44 28.92
CA GLN A 498 21.42 -15.05 29.13
C GLN A 498 22.79 -14.73 28.50
N GLY A 499 23.71 -15.69 28.43
CA GLY A 499 25.00 -15.50 27.76
C GLY A 499 24.84 -15.30 26.26
N LYS A 500 24.09 -16.18 25.62
CA LYS A 500 23.80 -16.07 24.17
C LYS A 500 23.01 -14.83 23.83
N TRP A 501 22.08 -14.43 24.68
CA TRP A 501 21.34 -13.19 24.50
C TRP A 501 22.27 -11.96 24.55
N ALA A 502 23.15 -11.88 25.58
CA ALA A 502 24.08 -10.77 25.73
C ALA A 502 25.07 -10.67 24.56
N ASP A 503 25.60 -11.83 24.13
CA ASP A 503 26.46 -11.91 22.93
C ASP A 503 25.74 -11.43 21.67
N ALA A 504 24.48 -11.81 21.49
CA ALA A 504 23.68 -11.39 20.33
C ALA A 504 23.39 -9.88 20.34
N MET A 505 23.07 -9.30 21.49
CA MET A 505 22.89 -7.86 21.65
C MET A 505 24.17 -7.09 21.31
N THR A 506 25.31 -7.52 21.86
CA THR A 506 26.63 -6.95 21.57
C THR A 506 26.94 -7.01 20.07
N ARG A 507 26.63 -8.12 19.41
CA ARG A 507 26.85 -8.27 17.96
C ARG A 507 25.95 -7.38 17.13
N LEU A 508 24.71 -7.13 17.53
CA LEU A 508 23.82 -6.18 16.83
C LEU A 508 24.42 -4.77 16.85
N GLU A 509 24.87 -4.29 18.01
CA GLU A 509 25.49 -2.97 18.15
C GLU A 509 26.82 -2.87 17.37
N ALA A 510 27.67 -3.89 17.46
CA ALA A 510 28.93 -3.94 16.72
C ALA A 510 28.71 -3.95 15.20
N GLY A 511 27.78 -4.76 14.71
CA GLY A 511 27.43 -4.84 13.28
C GLY A 511 26.80 -3.56 12.75
N TRP A 512 26.03 -2.87 13.58
CA TRP A 512 25.56 -1.53 13.22
C TRP A 512 26.75 -0.58 12.98
N ASN A 513 27.69 -0.54 13.91
CA ASN A 513 28.83 0.36 13.85
C ASN A 513 29.85 0.00 12.74
N SER A 514 29.99 -1.29 12.40
CA SER A 514 30.86 -1.76 11.32
C SER A 514 30.25 -1.58 9.92
N GLY A 515 28.96 -1.27 9.80
CA GLY A 515 28.28 -1.14 8.51
C GLY A 515 27.86 -2.47 7.88
N GLU A 516 27.85 -3.56 8.64
CA GLU A 516 27.36 -4.86 8.17
C GLU A 516 25.87 -4.82 7.83
N ASN A 517 25.43 -5.72 6.94
CA ASN A 517 24.01 -5.92 6.69
C ASN A 517 23.32 -6.46 7.93
N MET A 518 22.31 -5.77 8.42
CA MET A 518 21.69 -6.08 9.70
C MET A 518 20.82 -7.35 9.68
N VAL A 519 20.30 -7.79 8.53
CA VAL A 519 19.36 -8.93 8.47
C VAL A 519 19.94 -10.23 9.04
N PRO A 520 21.15 -10.68 8.67
CA PRO A 520 21.74 -11.88 9.28
C PRO A 520 22.00 -11.76 10.80
N LEU A 521 22.34 -10.55 11.26
CA LEU A 521 22.58 -10.29 12.67
C LEU A 521 21.26 -10.34 13.48
N LEU A 522 20.20 -9.77 12.93
CA LEU A 522 18.85 -9.85 13.50
C LEU A 522 18.34 -11.31 13.53
N MET A 523 18.60 -12.10 12.49
CA MET A 523 18.28 -13.54 12.50
C MET A 523 18.98 -14.26 13.65
N ASN A 524 20.26 -14.00 13.86
CA ASN A 524 21.01 -14.58 14.98
C ASN A 524 20.42 -14.15 16.33
N ALA A 525 20.10 -12.87 16.49
CA ALA A 525 19.51 -12.34 17.71
C ALA A 525 18.15 -13.00 18.04
N LEU A 526 17.26 -13.07 17.07
CA LEU A 526 15.93 -13.68 17.22
C LEU A 526 16.00 -15.18 17.56
N GLN A 527 16.95 -15.92 16.98
CA GLN A 527 17.19 -17.31 17.31
C GLN A 527 17.70 -17.50 18.75
N ASN A 528 18.34 -16.48 19.34
CA ASN A 528 18.76 -16.44 20.72
C ASN A 528 17.76 -15.74 21.66
N LYS A 529 16.49 -15.69 21.23
CA LYS A 529 15.35 -15.14 21.99
C LYS A 529 15.47 -13.65 22.34
N VAL A 530 16.15 -12.87 21.49
CA VAL A 530 16.04 -11.41 21.55
C VAL A 530 14.67 -11.03 20.99
N THR A 531 13.96 -10.12 21.65
CA THR A 531 12.64 -9.66 21.24
C THR A 531 12.70 -8.55 20.18
N MET A 532 11.55 -8.20 19.61
CA MET A 532 11.40 -7.08 18.67
C MET A 532 11.89 -5.78 19.32
N GLY A 533 11.42 -5.47 20.54
CA GLY A 533 11.78 -4.26 21.27
C GLY A 533 13.28 -4.21 21.59
N GLU A 534 13.87 -5.32 22.04
CA GLU A 534 15.30 -5.41 22.31
C GLU A 534 16.17 -5.24 21.06
N CYS A 535 15.75 -5.77 19.89
CA CYS A 535 16.42 -5.52 18.61
C CYS A 535 16.43 -4.03 18.26
N HIS A 536 15.30 -3.36 18.47
CA HIS A 536 15.18 -1.92 18.23
C HIS A 536 16.03 -1.11 19.20
N GLU A 537 16.04 -1.48 20.48
CA GLU A 537 16.84 -0.84 21.50
C GLU A 537 18.34 -0.92 21.17
N ALA A 538 18.85 -2.08 20.80
CA ALA A 538 20.25 -2.26 20.39
C ALA A 538 20.62 -1.34 19.20
N MET A 539 19.76 -1.28 18.18
CA MET A 539 20.00 -0.42 17.03
C MET A 539 19.88 1.09 17.34
N ARG A 540 19.04 1.48 18.31
CA ARG A 540 18.96 2.86 18.80
C ARG A 540 20.21 3.22 19.60
N ASN A 541 20.62 2.38 20.52
CA ASN A 541 21.81 2.58 21.36
C ASN A 541 23.07 2.76 20.51
N ALA A 542 23.24 1.92 19.47
CA ALA A 542 24.35 2.03 18.53
C ALA A 542 24.42 3.40 17.79
N GLN A 543 23.30 4.14 17.74
CA GLN A 543 23.20 5.48 17.13
C GLN A 543 23.20 6.60 18.17
N ASN A 544 23.39 6.31 19.45
CA ASN A 544 23.20 7.24 20.56
C ASN A 544 21.82 7.92 20.54
N TRP A 545 20.79 7.18 20.11
CA TRP A 545 19.42 7.67 19.98
C TRP A 545 18.57 7.17 21.13
N SER A 546 18.05 8.10 21.94
CA SER A 546 17.10 7.77 23.00
C SER A 546 15.70 8.23 22.62
N PHE A 547 14.72 7.38 22.83
CA PHE A 547 13.32 7.80 22.82
C PHE A 547 13.09 8.72 24.03
N ARG A 548 12.57 9.95 23.77
CA ARG A 548 12.22 10.92 24.79
C ARG A 548 10.72 11.17 24.79
#